data_554000e01e160e3cb9a2074b304fa4a7
#
_entry.id   554000e01e160e3cb9a2074b304fa4a7
#
_cell.length_a   1.000
_cell.length_b   1.000
_cell.length_c   1.000
_cell.angle_alpha   90.00
_cell.angle_beta   90.00
_cell.angle_gamma   90.00
#
_symmetry.space_group_name_H-M   'P 1'
#
loop_
_entity.id
_entity.type
_entity.pdbx_description
1 polymer ?
#
loop_
_entity_poly.entity_id
_entity_poly.type
_entity_poly.pdbx_seq_one_letter_code
_entity_poly.pdbx_strand_id
1 'polypeptide(L)'
;MAKITTIIDIGSNSARMAIFQKTSRYGFHLIHELKSKVRISEGSYEHDSYLQPQAMARALNALKEFKKVSDSLKSRKLICVATSALRDAPNKAEFIARVKKECGIAIKVIDGTKEAYYGALACANLLHEKSGVTIDIGGGSTELACIENGVIQTMVSLNLGSIRLKELFFDHNNMQEAYKYVRKYVKEHIKDIKAFCASSSFMKNLNVFGIGGSIRAYAKYEMDLESYAFNFLHGYELCVENILEHLETIIHASNEWLLESGFEEGRIDSIRPGLLILQVILEELSAKKLIISGVGVREGAFLNDMLRYHHGKLPNDINPSVRSLQDIFLTSLDDSKTISKHTKTLFNLLKEPYDLEDSHLQALQVASKLYNIGANFNFYQAHKHSAYIALHSLHYGFGHKERYTIATLLESSHKKRPKIITQTLENLLPQHDALQILSFIFALSVALAKEKKIALEFRDYTLSISIHALPLQQALKEIVLPRLEEYPRLGFIVNEI
;
A
#
# COMPACT_ATOMS: atom_id res chain seq x y z
N MET A 1 17.32 11.65 17.39
CA MET A 1 17.79 10.57 16.48
C MET A 1 16.65 9.66 16.14
N ALA A 2 16.44 9.37 14.85
CA ALA A 2 15.44 8.41 14.39
C ALA A 2 15.72 7.02 14.99
N LYS A 3 14.68 6.30 15.41
CA LYS A 3 14.81 4.94 15.93
C LYS A 3 14.72 3.97 14.76
N ILE A 4 15.73 3.13 14.55
CA ILE A 4 15.75 2.08 13.55
C ILE A 4 15.26 0.79 14.20
N THR A 5 14.35 0.08 13.52
CA THR A 5 13.79 -1.19 13.95
C THR A 5 13.88 -2.20 12.81
N THR A 6 14.44 -3.36 13.08
CA THR A 6 14.52 -4.50 12.17
C THR A 6 13.40 -5.48 12.47
N ILE A 7 12.67 -5.87 11.45
CA ILE A 7 11.68 -6.95 11.49
C ILE A 7 12.16 -8.09 10.61
N ILE A 8 12.21 -9.29 11.15
CA ILE A 8 12.48 -10.52 10.41
C ILE A 8 11.24 -11.40 10.46
N ASP A 9 10.82 -11.89 9.31
CA ASP A 9 9.73 -12.84 9.13
C ASP A 9 10.28 -14.12 8.50
N ILE A 10 10.12 -15.25 9.18
CA ILE A 10 10.54 -16.56 8.72
C ILE A 10 9.30 -17.34 8.28
N GLY A 11 9.00 -17.24 6.98
CA GLY A 11 7.92 -18.00 6.35
C GLY A 11 8.42 -19.33 5.76
N SER A 12 7.50 -20.19 5.34
CA SER A 12 7.79 -21.53 4.79
C SER A 12 8.73 -21.51 3.58
N ASN A 13 8.53 -20.57 2.65
CA ASN A 13 9.32 -20.44 1.42
C ASN A 13 10.52 -19.50 1.56
N SER A 14 10.33 -18.37 2.24
CA SER A 14 11.34 -17.30 2.30
C SER A 14 11.46 -16.74 3.70
N ALA A 15 12.69 -16.43 4.12
CA ALA A 15 12.92 -15.48 5.20
C ALA A 15 13.05 -14.07 4.62
N ARG A 16 12.44 -13.10 5.26
CA ARG A 16 12.45 -11.69 4.83
C ARG A 16 12.82 -10.80 6.00
N MET A 17 13.61 -9.76 5.71
CA MET A 17 13.94 -8.72 6.66
C MET A 17 13.50 -7.37 6.10
N ALA A 18 12.90 -6.54 6.95
CA ALA A 18 12.60 -5.15 6.65
C ALA A 18 13.15 -4.27 7.78
N ILE A 19 13.82 -3.18 7.42
CA ILE A 19 14.38 -2.23 8.37
C ILE A 19 13.66 -0.89 8.21
N PHE A 20 12.97 -0.46 9.24
CA PHE A 20 12.20 0.78 9.27
C PHE A 20 12.92 1.84 10.07
N GLN A 21 12.93 3.07 9.54
CA GLN A 21 13.40 4.26 10.24
C GLN A 21 12.22 5.15 10.59
N LYS A 22 12.06 5.47 11.88
CA LYS A 22 11.10 6.46 12.34
C LYS A 22 11.69 7.85 12.23
N THR A 23 11.00 8.75 11.55
CA THR A 23 11.35 10.17 11.43
C THR A 23 10.76 10.99 12.59
N SER A 24 9.56 10.62 13.04
CA SER A 24 8.89 11.20 14.20
C SER A 24 8.04 10.16 14.93
N ARG A 25 7.06 10.59 15.73
CA ARG A 25 6.17 9.69 16.48
C ARG A 25 5.40 8.73 15.56
N TYR A 26 4.91 9.23 14.42
CA TYR A 26 4.09 8.47 13.46
C TYR A 26 4.65 8.47 12.04
N GLY A 27 5.67 9.29 11.75
CA GLY A 27 6.39 9.26 10.48
C GLY A 27 7.42 8.13 10.48
N PHE A 28 7.42 7.33 9.41
CA PHE A 28 8.40 6.27 9.19
C PHE A 28 8.49 5.91 7.70
N HIS A 29 9.60 5.29 7.32
CA HIS A 29 9.80 4.72 6.00
C HIS A 29 10.69 3.49 6.08
N LEU A 30 10.61 2.66 5.05
CA LEU A 30 11.49 1.51 4.84
C LEU A 30 12.85 2.02 4.35
N ILE A 31 13.94 1.62 5.01
CA ILE A 31 15.31 2.00 4.59
C ILE A 31 16.08 0.85 4.01
N HIS A 32 15.68 -0.40 4.29
CA HIS A 32 16.33 -1.57 3.72
C HIS A 32 15.42 -2.80 3.76
N GLU A 33 15.50 -3.64 2.73
CA GLU A 33 14.80 -4.91 2.65
C GLU A 33 15.73 -6.00 2.10
N LEU A 34 15.66 -7.19 2.71
CA LEU A 34 16.31 -8.40 2.20
C LEU A 34 15.34 -9.56 2.16
N LYS A 35 15.49 -10.41 1.14
CA LYS A 35 14.75 -11.66 0.97
C LYS A 35 15.74 -12.79 0.70
N SER A 36 15.60 -13.91 1.42
CA SER A 36 16.33 -15.14 1.16
C SER A 36 15.34 -16.28 0.94
N LYS A 37 15.50 -17.03 -0.16
CA LYS A 37 14.68 -18.20 -0.48
C LYS A 37 15.20 -19.39 0.34
N VAL A 38 14.83 -19.45 1.61
CA VAL A 38 15.31 -20.47 2.56
C VAL A 38 14.62 -21.83 2.41
N ARG A 39 13.37 -21.82 1.92
CA ARG A 39 12.51 -23.03 1.79
C ARG A 39 12.59 -23.91 3.03
N ILE A 40 12.32 -23.30 4.21
CA ILE A 40 12.50 -23.99 5.48
C ILE A 40 11.55 -25.17 5.66
N SER A 41 10.40 -25.16 4.96
CA SER A 41 9.42 -26.26 4.95
C SER A 41 9.67 -27.30 3.84
N GLU A 42 10.73 -27.17 3.04
CA GLU A 42 11.00 -28.10 1.94
C GLU A 42 11.13 -29.53 2.46
N GLY A 43 10.32 -30.47 1.90
CA GLY A 43 10.22 -31.85 2.31
C GLY A 43 9.64 -32.09 3.71
N SER A 44 9.10 -31.10 4.38
CA SER A 44 8.57 -31.26 5.73
C SER A 44 7.18 -31.89 5.74
N TYR A 45 6.31 -31.52 4.77
CA TYR A 45 4.92 -32.00 4.75
C TYR A 45 4.80 -33.49 4.42
N GLU A 46 5.83 -34.08 3.76
CA GLU A 46 5.95 -35.52 3.52
C GLU A 46 6.62 -36.28 4.69
N HIS A 47 7.20 -35.54 5.67
CA HIS A 47 7.93 -36.10 6.81
C HIS A 47 7.36 -35.59 8.14
N ASP A 48 6.08 -35.74 8.37
CA ASP A 48 5.39 -35.39 9.62
C ASP A 48 5.70 -33.96 10.12
N SER A 49 5.87 -33.02 9.20
CA SER A 49 6.23 -31.62 9.44
C SER A 49 7.63 -31.39 10.09
N TYR A 50 8.54 -32.41 10.11
CA TYR A 50 9.90 -32.21 10.59
C TYR A 50 10.72 -31.33 9.65
N LEU A 51 11.33 -30.27 10.18
CA LEU A 51 12.30 -29.47 9.43
C LEU A 51 13.51 -30.26 9.05
N GLN A 52 13.89 -30.20 7.78
CA GLN A 52 15.04 -30.93 7.25
C GLN A 52 16.35 -30.22 7.60
N PRO A 53 17.45 -30.96 7.91
CA PRO A 53 18.72 -30.35 8.32
C PRO A 53 19.30 -29.36 7.34
N GLN A 54 19.18 -29.62 6.03
CA GLN A 54 19.67 -28.73 4.97
C GLN A 54 18.87 -27.43 4.93
N ALA A 55 17.51 -27.47 5.08
CA ALA A 55 16.65 -26.34 5.12
C ALA A 55 16.93 -25.47 6.37
N MET A 56 17.13 -26.09 7.53
CA MET A 56 17.55 -25.40 8.75
C MET A 56 18.91 -24.69 8.57
N ALA A 57 19.87 -25.31 7.89
CA ALA A 57 21.18 -24.72 7.64
C ALA A 57 21.09 -23.50 6.72
N ARG A 58 20.26 -23.56 5.63
CA ARG A 58 20.00 -22.43 4.74
C ARG A 58 19.36 -21.26 5.49
N ALA A 59 18.35 -21.54 6.30
CA ALA A 59 17.67 -20.51 7.09
C ALA A 59 18.61 -19.85 8.11
N LEU A 60 19.43 -20.65 8.81
CA LEU A 60 20.42 -20.14 9.76
C LEU A 60 21.44 -19.20 9.09
N ASN A 61 21.96 -19.57 7.91
CA ASN A 61 22.90 -18.73 7.16
C ASN A 61 22.25 -17.39 6.76
N ALA A 62 21.01 -17.41 6.25
CA ALA A 62 20.27 -16.20 5.93
C ALA A 62 20.07 -15.29 7.16
N LEU A 63 19.75 -15.88 8.32
CA LEU A 63 19.60 -15.12 9.57
C LEU A 63 20.90 -14.49 10.07
N LYS A 64 22.06 -15.16 9.85
CA LYS A 64 23.40 -14.60 10.14
C LYS A 64 23.65 -13.36 9.28
N GLU A 65 23.34 -13.42 7.99
CA GLU A 65 23.47 -12.27 7.08
C GLU A 65 22.54 -11.14 7.48
N PHE A 66 21.27 -11.42 7.76
CA PHE A 66 20.30 -10.43 8.22
C PHE A 66 20.77 -9.74 9.51
N LYS A 67 21.33 -10.50 10.45
CA LYS A 67 21.87 -9.93 11.69
C LYS A 67 23.02 -8.96 11.42
N LYS A 68 23.97 -9.34 10.55
CA LYS A 68 25.08 -8.46 10.15
C LYS A 68 24.59 -7.13 9.55
N VAL A 69 23.62 -7.19 8.64
CA VAL A 69 23.03 -5.99 8.03
C VAL A 69 22.28 -5.14 9.07
N SER A 70 21.50 -5.77 9.93
CA SER A 70 20.81 -5.08 11.03
C SER A 70 21.77 -4.34 11.96
N ASP A 71 22.91 -4.97 12.28
CA ASP A 71 23.95 -4.38 13.13
C ASP A 71 24.69 -3.24 12.44
N SER A 72 25.01 -3.39 11.15
CA SER A 72 25.69 -2.33 10.36
C SER A 72 24.86 -1.06 10.27
N LEU A 73 23.54 -1.18 10.20
CA LEU A 73 22.59 -0.06 10.23
C LEU A 73 22.26 0.41 11.66
N LYS A 74 22.94 -0.15 12.67
CA LYS A 74 22.77 0.22 14.09
C LYS A 74 21.30 0.16 14.54
N SER A 75 20.58 -0.89 14.11
CA SER A 75 19.20 -1.12 14.51
C SER A 75 19.12 -1.29 16.03
N ARG A 76 18.26 -0.49 16.68
CA ARG A 76 18.10 -0.51 18.15
C ARG A 76 17.15 -1.60 18.61
N LYS A 77 16.36 -2.16 17.72
CA LYS A 77 15.38 -3.20 18.02
C LYS A 77 15.29 -4.18 16.87
N LEU A 78 15.35 -5.47 17.20
CA LEU A 78 15.14 -6.55 16.27
C LEU A 78 13.97 -7.40 16.78
N ILE A 79 12.96 -7.57 15.93
CA ILE A 79 11.79 -8.41 16.15
C ILE A 79 11.85 -9.51 15.09
N CYS A 80 11.96 -10.76 15.51
CA CYS A 80 11.96 -11.91 14.61
C CYS A 80 10.73 -12.77 14.91
N VAL A 81 9.87 -12.91 13.91
CA VAL A 81 8.69 -13.79 13.96
C VAL A 81 8.87 -14.96 13.03
N ALA A 82 8.27 -16.09 13.38
CA ALA A 82 8.22 -17.28 12.52
C ALA A 82 6.79 -17.80 12.48
N THR A 83 6.38 -18.25 11.30
CA THR A 83 5.00 -18.62 10.99
C THR A 83 4.83 -20.13 10.78
N SER A 84 3.96 -20.56 9.87
CA SER A 84 3.44 -21.93 9.77
C SER A 84 4.53 -23.02 9.78
N ALA A 85 5.64 -22.87 9.04
CA ALA A 85 6.67 -23.91 8.99
C ALA A 85 7.28 -24.23 10.36
N LEU A 86 7.62 -23.20 11.15
CA LEU A 86 8.14 -23.39 12.51
C LEU A 86 7.02 -23.70 13.50
N ARG A 87 5.82 -23.16 13.29
CA ARG A 87 4.66 -23.43 14.15
C ARG A 87 4.34 -24.91 14.17
N ASP A 88 4.29 -25.51 13.00
CA ASP A 88 3.89 -26.91 12.80
C ASP A 88 5.03 -27.92 13.10
N ALA A 89 6.29 -27.48 13.09
CA ALA A 89 7.45 -28.36 13.20
C ALA A 89 7.66 -28.96 14.61
N PRO A 90 7.70 -30.29 14.78
CA PRO A 90 8.01 -30.95 16.06
C PRO A 90 9.40 -30.58 16.58
N ASN A 91 10.40 -30.46 15.69
CA ASN A 91 11.81 -30.17 16.01
C ASN A 91 12.16 -28.68 16.02
N LYS A 92 11.17 -27.78 16.06
CA LYS A 92 11.40 -26.30 16.07
C LYS A 92 12.29 -25.83 17.22
N ALA A 93 12.23 -26.48 18.38
CA ALA A 93 13.01 -26.09 19.56
C ALA A 93 14.53 -26.16 19.29
N GLU A 94 14.99 -27.17 18.58
CA GLU A 94 16.37 -27.31 18.17
C GLU A 94 16.82 -26.13 17.29
N PHE A 95 16.05 -25.82 16.25
CA PHE A 95 16.36 -24.73 15.34
C PHE A 95 16.39 -23.37 16.06
N ILE A 96 15.38 -23.09 16.92
CA ILE A 96 15.30 -21.85 17.69
C ILE A 96 16.50 -21.70 18.63
N ALA A 97 16.87 -22.78 19.34
CA ALA A 97 18.03 -22.77 20.24
C ALA A 97 19.33 -22.50 19.47
N ARG A 98 19.48 -23.13 18.30
CA ARG A 98 20.64 -22.95 17.43
C ARG A 98 20.76 -21.53 16.91
N VAL A 99 19.65 -20.93 16.42
CA VAL A 99 19.61 -19.52 15.98
C VAL A 99 19.95 -18.56 17.12
N LYS A 100 19.40 -18.80 18.32
CA LYS A 100 19.73 -18.00 19.51
C LYS A 100 21.21 -18.08 19.84
N LYS A 101 21.80 -19.26 19.81
CA LYS A 101 23.23 -19.50 20.11
C LYS A 101 24.15 -18.85 19.08
N GLU A 102 23.86 -19.04 17.78
CA GLU A 102 24.78 -18.66 16.70
C GLU A 102 24.57 -17.23 16.17
N CYS A 103 23.34 -16.67 16.27
CA CYS A 103 23.00 -15.35 15.74
C CYS A 103 22.60 -14.35 16.83
N GLY A 104 22.34 -14.79 18.06
CA GLY A 104 21.77 -13.94 19.12
C GLY A 104 20.32 -13.50 18.86
N ILE A 105 19.65 -14.07 17.84
CA ILE A 105 18.27 -13.70 17.47
C ILE A 105 17.30 -14.53 18.30
N ALA A 106 16.36 -13.86 18.97
CA ALA A 106 15.24 -14.51 19.65
C ALA A 106 14.07 -14.62 18.65
N ILE A 107 13.74 -15.85 18.24
CA ILE A 107 12.59 -16.12 17.36
C ILE A 107 11.32 -16.23 18.19
N LYS A 108 10.28 -15.49 17.82
CA LYS A 108 8.93 -15.65 18.34
C LYS A 108 8.09 -16.41 17.32
N VAL A 109 7.76 -17.65 17.61
CA VAL A 109 6.78 -18.39 16.80
C VAL A 109 5.41 -17.84 17.11
N ILE A 110 4.68 -17.39 16.09
CA ILE A 110 3.33 -16.85 16.21
C ILE A 110 2.30 -17.87 15.74
N ASP A 111 1.12 -17.87 16.37
CA ASP A 111 -0.03 -18.63 15.90
C ASP A 111 -0.66 -18.01 14.65
N GLY A 112 -1.54 -18.74 13.98
CA GLY A 112 -2.16 -18.29 12.73
C GLY A 112 -3.06 -17.07 12.93
N THR A 113 -3.72 -16.94 14.08
CA THR A 113 -4.55 -15.77 14.42
C THR A 113 -3.68 -14.51 14.56
N LYS A 114 -2.51 -14.64 15.17
CA LYS A 114 -1.56 -13.51 15.28
C LYS A 114 -0.94 -13.16 13.94
N GLU A 115 -0.69 -14.14 13.08
CA GLU A 115 -0.25 -13.93 11.70
C GLU A 115 -1.30 -13.15 10.90
N ALA A 116 -2.57 -13.59 10.92
CA ALA A 116 -3.71 -12.90 10.33
C ALA A 116 -3.87 -11.47 10.86
N TYR A 117 -3.74 -11.31 12.18
CA TYR A 117 -3.78 -9.99 12.81
C TYR A 117 -2.70 -9.04 12.29
N TYR A 118 -1.47 -9.50 12.10
CA TYR A 118 -0.40 -8.63 11.58
C TYR A 118 -0.66 -8.22 10.13
N GLY A 119 -1.08 -9.14 9.27
CA GLY A 119 -1.48 -8.82 7.90
C GLY A 119 -2.61 -7.79 7.85
N ALA A 120 -3.66 -8.03 8.64
CA ALA A 120 -4.81 -7.12 8.75
C ALA A 120 -4.44 -5.76 9.34
N LEU A 121 -3.58 -5.72 10.38
CA LEU A 121 -3.11 -4.48 10.99
C LEU A 121 -2.33 -3.60 9.99
N ALA A 122 -1.51 -4.22 9.15
CA ALA A 122 -0.80 -3.53 8.09
C ALA A 122 -1.78 -2.93 7.07
N CYS A 123 -2.74 -3.72 6.58
CA CYS A 123 -3.74 -3.26 5.60
C CYS A 123 -4.63 -2.15 6.18
N ALA A 124 -5.18 -2.32 7.38
CA ALA A 124 -6.06 -1.36 8.04
C ALA A 124 -5.43 0.04 8.19
N ASN A 125 -4.11 0.09 8.44
CA ASN A 125 -3.40 1.35 8.63
C ASN A 125 -2.78 1.91 7.35
N LEU A 126 -2.36 1.05 6.41
CA LEU A 126 -1.47 1.46 5.31
C LEU A 126 -2.10 1.38 3.92
N LEU A 127 -3.24 0.70 3.73
CA LEU A 127 -4.03 0.81 2.50
C LEU A 127 -4.95 2.03 2.54
N HIS A 128 -5.38 2.50 1.37
CA HIS A 128 -6.34 3.59 1.21
C HIS A 128 -7.75 3.15 1.59
N GLU A 129 -8.16 1.95 1.19
CA GLU A 129 -9.44 1.36 1.55
C GLU A 129 -9.45 0.86 3.01
N LYS A 130 -10.55 1.13 3.71
CA LYS A 130 -10.66 0.87 5.16
C LYS A 130 -11.60 -0.27 5.52
N SER A 131 -12.28 -0.86 4.54
CA SER A 131 -13.22 -1.97 4.74
C SER A 131 -13.04 -3.03 3.65
N GLY A 132 -12.97 -4.30 4.07
CA GLY A 132 -12.75 -5.43 3.18
C GLY A 132 -12.21 -6.66 3.91
N VAL A 133 -11.77 -7.66 3.17
CA VAL A 133 -11.20 -8.92 3.68
C VAL A 133 -9.75 -9.03 3.23
N THR A 134 -8.81 -9.21 4.16
CA THR A 134 -7.42 -9.56 3.82
C THR A 134 -7.33 -11.03 3.45
N ILE A 135 -6.52 -11.35 2.43
CA ILE A 135 -6.09 -12.71 2.09
C ILE A 135 -4.57 -12.68 2.01
N ASP A 136 -3.88 -13.37 2.93
CA ASP A 136 -2.43 -13.56 2.91
C ASP A 136 -2.11 -15.02 2.57
N ILE A 137 -1.70 -15.29 1.34
CA ILE A 137 -1.34 -16.64 0.89
C ILE A 137 0.14 -16.87 1.11
N GLY A 138 0.43 -17.62 2.18
CA GLY A 138 1.76 -18.10 2.52
C GLY A 138 2.14 -19.41 1.83
N GLY A 139 3.31 -19.94 2.22
CA GLY A 139 3.75 -21.27 1.74
C GLY A 139 3.03 -22.42 2.43
N GLY A 140 2.74 -22.31 3.72
CA GLY A 140 2.13 -23.39 4.52
C GLY A 140 0.72 -23.10 5.01
N SER A 141 0.31 -21.84 5.07
CA SER A 141 -1.01 -21.41 5.53
C SER A 141 -1.56 -20.23 4.71
N THR A 142 -2.83 -19.94 4.87
CA THR A 142 -3.51 -18.76 4.31
C THR A 142 -4.33 -18.10 5.42
N GLU A 143 -4.09 -16.83 5.63
CA GLU A 143 -4.73 -16.02 6.66
C GLU A 143 -5.77 -15.10 6.04
N LEU A 144 -6.98 -15.08 6.66
CA LEU A 144 -8.04 -14.13 6.32
C LEU A 144 -8.43 -13.31 7.54
N ALA A 145 -8.75 -12.04 7.31
CA ALA A 145 -9.31 -11.17 8.34
C ALA A 145 -10.28 -10.16 7.73
N CYS A 146 -11.40 -9.93 8.40
CA CYS A 146 -12.35 -8.86 8.06
C CYS A 146 -11.92 -7.56 8.73
N ILE A 147 -11.92 -6.49 7.94
CA ILE A 147 -11.68 -5.12 8.40
C ILE A 147 -12.91 -4.30 8.07
N GLU A 148 -13.43 -3.55 9.03
CA GLU A 148 -14.51 -2.58 8.82
C GLU A 148 -14.13 -1.24 9.44
N ASN A 149 -14.13 -0.19 8.64
CA ASN A 149 -13.72 1.18 9.04
C ASN A 149 -12.34 1.23 9.74
N GLY A 150 -11.39 0.42 9.23
CA GLY A 150 -10.03 0.32 9.77
C GLY A 150 -9.93 -0.46 11.09
N VAL A 151 -10.99 -1.16 11.50
CA VAL A 151 -11.02 -2.00 12.71
C VAL A 151 -11.09 -3.47 12.30
N ILE A 152 -10.20 -4.29 12.86
CA ILE A 152 -10.15 -5.73 12.62
C ILE A 152 -11.28 -6.39 13.45
N GLN A 153 -12.14 -7.18 12.79
CA GLN A 153 -13.33 -7.77 13.37
C GLN A 153 -13.17 -9.26 13.63
N THR A 154 -13.01 -10.06 12.59
CA THR A 154 -12.85 -11.51 12.67
C THR A 154 -11.69 -11.99 11.84
N MET A 155 -11.10 -13.12 12.24
CA MET A 155 -9.90 -13.66 11.61
C MET A 155 -9.93 -15.17 11.62
N VAL A 156 -9.31 -15.77 10.59
CA VAL A 156 -9.08 -17.23 10.52
C VAL A 156 -7.73 -17.49 9.84
N SER A 157 -7.07 -18.56 10.28
CA SER A 157 -5.90 -19.11 9.58
C SER A 157 -6.23 -20.51 9.10
N LEU A 158 -6.02 -20.73 7.81
CA LEU A 158 -6.26 -22.00 7.12
C LEU A 158 -4.94 -22.74 6.97
N ASN A 159 -4.89 -24.04 7.29
CA ASN A 159 -3.75 -24.90 7.00
C ASN A 159 -3.68 -25.22 5.49
N LEU A 160 -3.68 -24.19 4.68
CA LEU A 160 -3.73 -24.20 3.23
C LEU A 160 -2.74 -23.17 2.69
N GLY A 161 -1.65 -23.59 2.08
CA GLY A 161 -0.61 -22.73 1.54
C GLY A 161 -0.02 -23.27 0.24
N SER A 162 0.64 -22.39 -0.52
CA SER A 162 1.11 -22.70 -1.87
C SER A 162 2.13 -23.84 -1.92
N ILE A 163 3.04 -23.97 -0.94
CA ILE A 163 4.03 -25.07 -0.89
C ILE A 163 3.36 -26.33 -0.35
N ARG A 164 2.53 -26.21 0.68
CA ARG A 164 1.77 -27.36 1.20
C ARG A 164 0.91 -28.01 0.11
N LEU A 165 0.17 -27.21 -0.64
CA LEU A 165 -0.69 -27.69 -1.72
C LEU A 165 0.13 -28.29 -2.89
N LYS A 166 1.31 -27.70 -3.17
CA LYS A 166 2.25 -28.23 -4.15
C LYS A 166 2.68 -29.63 -3.77
N GLU A 167 3.25 -29.85 -2.58
CA GLU A 167 3.77 -31.14 -2.12
C GLU A 167 2.66 -32.19 -2.04
N LEU A 168 1.46 -31.84 -1.60
CA LEU A 168 0.35 -32.78 -1.44
C LEU A 168 -0.35 -33.19 -2.75
N PHE A 169 -0.36 -32.34 -3.78
CA PHE A 169 -1.17 -32.58 -4.98
C PHE A 169 -0.43 -32.30 -6.30
N PHE A 170 0.23 -31.17 -6.45
CA PHE A 170 0.79 -30.74 -7.73
C PHE A 170 2.01 -31.56 -8.16
N ASP A 171 2.85 -31.96 -7.22
CA ASP A 171 3.99 -32.84 -7.48
C ASP A 171 3.56 -34.25 -7.90
N HIS A 172 2.32 -34.65 -7.62
CA HIS A 172 1.70 -35.90 -8.00
C HIS A 172 0.79 -35.80 -9.24
N ASN A 173 0.80 -34.64 -9.94
CA ASN A 173 -0.05 -34.35 -11.09
C ASN A 173 -1.57 -34.51 -10.83
N ASN A 174 -2.02 -34.25 -9.60
CA ASN A 174 -3.40 -34.48 -9.17
C ASN A 174 -4.18 -33.17 -9.03
N MET A 175 -4.25 -32.40 -10.12
CA MET A 175 -4.89 -31.08 -10.16
C MET A 175 -6.40 -31.13 -9.80
N GLN A 176 -7.12 -32.13 -10.29
CA GLN A 176 -8.56 -32.23 -10.02
C GLN A 176 -8.87 -32.46 -8.54
N GLU A 177 -8.06 -33.28 -7.88
CA GLU A 177 -8.20 -33.50 -6.44
C GLU A 177 -7.78 -32.25 -5.65
N ALA A 178 -6.74 -31.53 -6.08
CA ALA A 178 -6.38 -30.25 -5.49
C ALA A 178 -7.56 -29.27 -5.51
N TYR A 179 -8.23 -29.12 -6.65
CA TYR A 179 -9.41 -28.27 -6.81
C TYR A 179 -10.53 -28.63 -5.85
N LYS A 180 -10.91 -29.93 -5.83
CA LYS A 180 -11.96 -30.45 -4.93
C LYS A 180 -11.61 -30.22 -3.47
N TYR A 181 -10.37 -30.51 -3.10
CA TYR A 181 -9.87 -30.33 -1.75
C TYR A 181 -9.93 -28.88 -1.30
N VAL A 182 -9.34 -27.95 -2.09
CA VAL A 182 -9.31 -26.51 -1.77
C VAL A 182 -10.71 -25.95 -1.64
N ARG A 183 -11.60 -26.25 -2.61
CA ARG A 183 -12.99 -25.75 -2.60
C ARG A 183 -13.76 -26.23 -1.37
N LYS A 184 -13.65 -27.53 -1.04
CA LYS A 184 -14.29 -28.09 0.15
C LYS A 184 -13.73 -27.47 1.42
N TYR A 185 -12.39 -27.44 1.54
CA TYR A 185 -11.69 -26.97 2.72
C TYR A 185 -11.99 -25.48 3.00
N VAL A 186 -11.89 -24.62 1.99
CA VAL A 186 -12.21 -23.19 2.11
C VAL A 186 -13.66 -23.00 2.55
N LYS A 187 -14.62 -23.64 1.88
CA LYS A 187 -16.05 -23.52 2.21
C LYS A 187 -16.37 -23.90 3.66
N GLU A 188 -15.69 -24.89 4.19
CA GLU A 188 -15.90 -25.36 5.57
C GLU A 188 -15.30 -24.40 6.61
N HIS A 189 -14.18 -23.74 6.32
CA HIS A 189 -13.38 -23.01 7.31
C HIS A 189 -13.56 -21.49 7.27
N ILE A 190 -14.19 -20.89 6.23
CA ILE A 190 -14.41 -19.43 6.15
C ILE A 190 -15.83 -19.01 6.51
N LYS A 191 -16.60 -19.85 7.19
CA LYS A 191 -18.03 -19.59 7.52
C LYS A 191 -18.20 -18.30 8.31
N ASP A 192 -17.37 -18.05 9.31
CA ASP A 192 -17.43 -16.85 10.15
C ASP A 192 -17.07 -15.59 9.35
N ILE A 193 -16.10 -15.70 8.45
CA ILE A 193 -15.74 -14.61 7.51
C ILE A 193 -16.94 -14.28 6.61
N LYS A 194 -17.57 -15.30 6.01
CA LYS A 194 -18.75 -15.13 5.15
C LYS A 194 -19.93 -14.54 5.91
N ALA A 195 -20.21 -15.02 7.12
CA ALA A 195 -21.28 -14.52 7.98
C ALA A 195 -21.07 -13.04 8.34
N PHE A 196 -19.82 -12.66 8.68
CA PHE A 196 -19.49 -11.27 8.93
C PHE A 196 -19.67 -10.40 7.67
N CYS A 197 -19.13 -10.83 6.52
CA CYS A 197 -19.30 -10.10 5.27
C CYS A 197 -20.79 -9.90 4.92
N ALA A 198 -21.61 -10.92 5.09
CA ALA A 198 -23.04 -10.86 4.79
C ALA A 198 -23.80 -9.82 5.64
N SER A 199 -23.33 -9.54 6.86
CA SER A 199 -23.91 -8.54 7.77
C SER A 199 -23.30 -7.14 7.62
N SER A 200 -22.20 -7.00 6.87
CA SER A 200 -21.44 -5.76 6.79
C SER A 200 -21.96 -4.82 5.71
N SER A 201 -21.77 -3.52 5.92
CA SER A 201 -22.17 -2.46 4.98
C SER A 201 -21.47 -2.53 3.62
N PHE A 202 -20.28 -3.13 3.56
CA PHE A 202 -19.46 -3.24 2.35
C PHE A 202 -19.75 -4.50 1.50
N MET A 203 -20.73 -5.34 1.86
CA MET A 203 -21.00 -6.60 1.15
C MET A 203 -21.27 -6.41 -0.35
N LYS A 204 -22.01 -5.38 -0.75
CA LYS A 204 -22.38 -5.15 -2.16
C LYS A 204 -21.17 -4.90 -3.05
N ASN A 205 -20.10 -4.31 -2.48
CA ASN A 205 -18.84 -3.97 -3.15
C ASN A 205 -17.67 -4.51 -2.33
N LEU A 206 -17.63 -5.83 -2.14
CA LEU A 206 -16.63 -6.46 -1.30
C LEU A 206 -15.22 -6.30 -1.90
N ASN A 207 -14.39 -5.54 -1.20
CA ASN A 207 -12.96 -5.42 -1.46
C ASN A 207 -12.21 -6.58 -0.80
N VAL A 208 -11.26 -7.14 -1.52
CA VAL A 208 -10.29 -8.10 -1.00
C VAL A 208 -8.90 -7.47 -1.05
N PHE A 209 -8.18 -7.53 0.07
CA PHE A 209 -6.81 -7.04 0.18
C PHE A 209 -5.83 -8.20 0.02
N GLY A 210 -5.23 -8.31 -1.15
CA GLY A 210 -4.36 -9.41 -1.50
C GLY A 210 -2.93 -9.22 -0.98
N ILE A 211 -2.50 -10.12 -0.08
CA ILE A 211 -1.16 -10.17 0.51
C ILE A 211 -0.46 -11.45 0.02
N GLY A 212 0.84 -11.47 0.06
CA GLY A 212 1.61 -12.65 -0.27
C GLY A 212 2.30 -12.60 -1.62
N GLY A 213 3.17 -13.57 -1.83
CA GLY A 213 4.06 -13.54 -2.97
C GLY A 213 3.42 -13.96 -4.27
N SER A 214 2.48 -14.91 -4.25
CA SER A 214 1.76 -15.38 -5.43
C SER A 214 0.82 -14.31 -5.97
N ILE A 215 0.06 -13.64 -5.08
CA ILE A 215 -0.85 -12.54 -5.48
C ILE A 215 -0.06 -11.38 -6.09
N ARG A 216 1.09 -11.00 -5.52
CA ARG A 216 1.92 -9.93 -6.08
C ARG A 216 2.57 -10.29 -7.42
N ALA A 217 2.94 -11.56 -7.62
CA ALA A 217 3.46 -12.01 -8.91
C ALA A 217 2.37 -11.99 -9.99
N TYR A 218 1.16 -12.39 -9.63
CA TYR A 218 0.00 -12.29 -10.50
C TYR A 218 -0.34 -10.84 -10.85
N ALA A 219 -0.38 -9.96 -9.86
CA ALA A 219 -0.66 -8.54 -10.10
C ALA A 219 0.38 -7.87 -10.99
N LYS A 220 1.66 -8.28 -10.89
CA LYS A 220 2.70 -7.79 -11.80
C LYS A 220 2.43 -8.26 -13.23
N TYR A 221 2.05 -9.52 -13.41
CA TYR A 221 1.65 -10.06 -14.72
C TYR A 221 0.49 -9.25 -15.34
N GLU A 222 -0.56 -8.93 -14.56
CA GLU A 222 -1.68 -8.10 -15.03
C GLU A 222 -1.22 -6.68 -15.42
N MET A 223 -0.36 -6.06 -14.61
CA MET A 223 0.22 -4.74 -14.94
C MET A 223 1.00 -4.78 -16.26
N ASP A 224 1.81 -5.81 -16.46
CA ASP A 224 2.61 -5.97 -17.69
C ASP A 224 1.68 -6.21 -18.90
N LEU A 225 0.61 -7.02 -18.75
CA LEU A 225 -0.38 -7.30 -19.76
C LEU A 225 -1.13 -6.02 -20.21
N GLU A 226 -1.54 -5.19 -19.26
CA GLU A 226 -2.25 -3.92 -19.50
C GLU A 226 -1.30 -2.78 -19.90
N SER A 227 0.02 -2.99 -19.93
CA SER A 227 1.01 -1.92 -20.08
C SER A 227 0.77 -0.79 -19.09
N TYR A 228 0.51 -1.15 -17.82
CA TYR A 228 0.13 -0.20 -16.78
C TYR A 228 1.21 0.85 -16.52
N ALA A 229 0.81 2.10 -16.32
CA ALA A 229 1.73 3.23 -16.28
C ALA A 229 2.71 3.26 -15.10
N PHE A 230 2.39 2.54 -14.02
CA PHE A 230 3.22 2.47 -12.82
C PHE A 230 3.72 1.05 -12.57
N ASN A 231 4.85 0.94 -11.86
CA ASN A 231 5.48 -0.33 -11.49
C ASN A 231 5.39 -0.64 -9.98
N PHE A 232 4.60 0.11 -9.22
CA PHE A 232 4.40 -0.13 -7.79
C PHE A 232 3.06 -0.83 -7.53
N LEU A 233 3.14 -1.96 -6.82
CA LEU A 233 2.01 -2.87 -6.60
C LEU A 233 1.05 -2.42 -5.48
N HIS A 234 1.55 -1.70 -4.47
CA HIS A 234 0.73 -1.34 -3.31
C HIS A 234 -0.36 -0.34 -3.68
N GLY A 235 -1.61 -0.77 -3.52
CA GLY A 235 -2.79 0.02 -3.90
C GLY A 235 -3.25 -0.19 -5.35
N TYR A 236 -2.64 -1.12 -6.12
CA TYR A 236 -3.15 -1.51 -7.43
C TYR A 236 -4.46 -2.27 -7.29
N GLU A 237 -5.44 -1.94 -8.12
CA GLU A 237 -6.80 -2.46 -8.05
C GLU A 237 -7.14 -3.27 -9.29
N LEU A 238 -7.70 -4.48 -9.08
CA LEU A 238 -8.15 -5.39 -10.11
C LEU A 238 -9.65 -5.68 -9.92
N CYS A 239 -10.42 -5.63 -11.00
CA CYS A 239 -11.81 -6.09 -11.01
C CYS A 239 -11.83 -7.62 -11.00
N VAL A 240 -12.47 -8.25 -10.01
CA VAL A 240 -12.43 -9.72 -9.87
C VAL A 240 -13.07 -10.41 -11.07
N GLU A 241 -14.16 -9.89 -11.61
CA GLU A 241 -14.83 -10.45 -12.79
C GLU A 241 -13.88 -10.59 -13.98
N ASN A 242 -13.03 -9.59 -14.21
CA ASN A 242 -12.08 -9.57 -15.33
C ASN A 242 -10.91 -10.56 -15.15
N ILE A 243 -10.50 -10.84 -13.92
CA ILE A 243 -9.29 -11.64 -13.65
C ILE A 243 -9.55 -13.13 -13.46
N LEU A 244 -10.81 -13.56 -13.28
CA LEU A 244 -11.11 -14.98 -13.02
C LEU A 244 -10.67 -15.90 -14.18
N GLU A 245 -10.86 -15.47 -15.42
CA GLU A 245 -10.43 -16.23 -16.61
C GLU A 245 -8.91 -16.30 -16.73
N HIS A 246 -8.21 -15.20 -16.41
CA HIS A 246 -6.74 -15.19 -16.38
C HIS A 246 -6.19 -16.10 -15.27
N LEU A 247 -6.80 -16.09 -14.08
CA LEU A 247 -6.42 -17.00 -13.00
C LEU A 247 -6.56 -18.46 -13.43
N GLU A 248 -7.68 -18.84 -14.03
CA GLU A 248 -7.93 -20.20 -14.53
C GLU A 248 -6.87 -20.60 -15.57
N THR A 249 -6.57 -19.71 -16.52
CA THR A 249 -5.54 -19.93 -17.55
C THR A 249 -4.18 -20.21 -16.93
N ILE A 250 -3.75 -19.40 -15.95
CA ILE A 250 -2.43 -19.53 -15.30
C ILE A 250 -2.36 -20.79 -14.45
N ILE A 251 -3.44 -21.17 -13.77
CA ILE A 251 -3.49 -22.38 -12.92
C ILE A 251 -3.26 -23.64 -13.77
N HIS A 252 -3.74 -23.66 -15.01
CA HIS A 252 -3.59 -24.78 -15.93
C HIS A 252 -2.37 -24.68 -16.87
N ALA A 253 -1.62 -23.57 -16.82
CA ALA A 253 -0.48 -23.34 -17.70
C ALA A 253 0.69 -24.29 -17.45
N SER A 254 1.50 -24.54 -18.50
CA SER A 254 2.77 -25.25 -18.38
C SER A 254 3.85 -24.36 -17.74
N ASN A 255 4.94 -24.96 -17.27
CA ASN A 255 6.06 -24.22 -16.71
C ASN A 255 6.73 -23.32 -17.76
N GLU A 256 6.82 -23.79 -19.02
CA GLU A 256 7.38 -23.06 -20.15
C GLU A 256 6.54 -21.81 -20.42
N TRP A 257 5.22 -21.96 -20.50
CA TRP A 257 4.31 -20.83 -20.70
C TRP A 257 4.43 -19.78 -19.58
N LEU A 258 4.54 -20.23 -18.33
CA LEU A 258 4.71 -19.32 -17.19
C LEU A 258 6.01 -18.50 -17.30
N LEU A 259 7.12 -19.14 -17.73
CA LEU A 259 8.39 -18.42 -17.94
C LEU A 259 8.30 -17.41 -19.08
N GLU A 260 7.72 -17.82 -20.22
CA GLU A 260 7.50 -16.94 -21.38
C GLU A 260 6.58 -15.76 -21.04
N SER A 261 5.63 -15.95 -20.14
CA SER A 261 4.70 -14.93 -19.64
C SER A 261 5.32 -14.01 -18.58
N GLY A 262 6.61 -14.14 -18.28
CA GLY A 262 7.35 -13.24 -17.38
C GLY A 262 7.29 -13.58 -15.90
N PHE A 263 6.79 -14.77 -15.51
CA PHE A 263 6.89 -15.21 -14.11
C PHE A 263 8.33 -15.59 -13.77
N GLU A 264 8.80 -15.17 -12.59
CA GLU A 264 10.14 -15.49 -12.10
C GLU A 264 10.30 -17.01 -11.94
N GLU A 265 11.41 -17.61 -12.44
CA GLU A 265 11.74 -19.03 -12.30
C GLU A 265 11.57 -19.54 -10.86
N GLY A 266 12.00 -18.76 -9.91
CA GLY A 266 11.86 -19.06 -8.49
C GLY A 266 10.42 -19.15 -7.95
N ARG A 267 9.38 -18.90 -8.79
CA ARG A 267 7.97 -18.95 -8.41
C ARG A 267 7.18 -19.99 -9.17
N ILE A 268 7.71 -20.54 -10.24
CA ILE A 268 7.00 -21.49 -11.12
C ILE A 268 6.39 -22.66 -10.32
N ASP A 269 7.10 -23.14 -9.33
CA ASP A 269 6.67 -24.26 -8.47
C ASP A 269 5.51 -23.91 -7.50
N SER A 270 5.29 -22.66 -7.20
CA SER A 270 4.33 -22.23 -6.18
C SER A 270 3.24 -21.27 -6.67
N ILE A 271 3.32 -20.80 -7.93
CA ILE A 271 2.37 -19.82 -8.44
C ILE A 271 0.99 -20.45 -8.66
N ARG A 272 0.91 -21.59 -9.36
CA ARG A 272 -0.35 -22.29 -9.66
C ARG A 272 -1.13 -22.66 -8.41
N PRO A 273 -0.50 -23.36 -7.40
CA PRO A 273 -1.20 -23.65 -6.14
C PRO A 273 -1.66 -22.41 -5.39
N GLY A 274 -0.86 -21.33 -5.40
CA GLY A 274 -1.21 -20.08 -4.76
C GLY A 274 -2.39 -19.38 -5.43
N LEU A 275 -2.45 -19.37 -6.76
CA LEU A 275 -3.56 -18.78 -7.52
C LEU A 275 -4.85 -19.61 -7.45
N LEU A 276 -4.75 -20.94 -7.35
CA LEU A 276 -5.92 -21.78 -7.08
C LEU A 276 -6.56 -21.44 -5.73
N ILE A 277 -5.75 -21.23 -4.69
CA ILE A 277 -6.28 -20.79 -3.38
C ILE A 277 -6.96 -19.41 -3.51
N LEU A 278 -6.31 -18.47 -4.20
CA LEU A 278 -6.86 -17.14 -4.43
C LEU A 278 -8.21 -17.19 -5.15
N GLN A 279 -8.27 -17.88 -6.30
CA GLN A 279 -9.48 -18.00 -7.10
C GLN A 279 -10.65 -18.54 -6.29
N VAL A 280 -10.46 -19.66 -5.59
CA VAL A 280 -11.52 -20.27 -4.79
C VAL A 280 -12.00 -19.33 -3.69
N ILE A 281 -11.12 -18.60 -3.03
CA ILE A 281 -11.53 -17.66 -1.96
C ILE A 281 -12.28 -16.46 -2.56
N LEU A 282 -11.83 -15.90 -3.68
CA LEU A 282 -12.53 -14.79 -4.36
C LEU A 282 -13.95 -15.19 -4.79
N GLU A 283 -14.12 -16.39 -5.36
CA GLU A 283 -15.42 -16.95 -5.73
C GLU A 283 -16.33 -17.16 -4.51
N GLU A 284 -15.82 -17.82 -3.45
CA GLU A 284 -16.59 -18.13 -2.23
C GLU A 284 -17.04 -16.85 -1.49
N LEU A 285 -16.25 -15.78 -1.56
CA LEU A 285 -16.59 -14.47 -0.98
C LEU A 285 -17.44 -13.62 -1.92
N SER A 286 -17.60 -13.98 -3.20
CA SER A 286 -18.23 -13.15 -4.23
C SER A 286 -17.57 -11.75 -4.30
N ALA A 287 -16.25 -11.71 -4.19
CA ALA A 287 -15.47 -10.50 -4.18
C ALA A 287 -15.66 -9.70 -5.48
N LYS A 288 -15.64 -8.36 -5.38
CA LYS A 288 -15.78 -7.47 -6.55
C LYS A 288 -14.45 -6.87 -6.96
N LYS A 289 -13.60 -6.56 -6.01
CA LYS A 289 -12.32 -5.92 -6.25
C LYS A 289 -11.21 -6.61 -5.46
N LEU A 290 -10.07 -6.81 -6.11
CA LEU A 290 -8.83 -7.26 -5.49
C LEU A 290 -7.85 -6.08 -5.45
N ILE A 291 -7.51 -5.62 -4.24
CA ILE A 291 -6.56 -4.53 -4.01
C ILE A 291 -5.25 -5.13 -3.52
N ILE A 292 -4.18 -4.86 -4.24
CA ILE A 292 -2.88 -5.46 -3.96
C ILE A 292 -2.19 -4.76 -2.79
N SER A 293 -1.78 -5.55 -1.82
CA SER A 293 -1.03 -5.06 -0.67
C SER A 293 0.48 -5.30 -0.84
N GLY A 294 1.25 -4.22 -0.87
CA GLY A 294 2.71 -4.27 -0.74
C GLY A 294 3.18 -4.55 0.69
N VAL A 295 2.27 -4.40 1.67
CA VAL A 295 2.52 -4.59 3.10
C VAL A 295 1.93 -5.92 3.60
N GLY A 296 2.37 -6.40 4.77
CA GLY A 296 1.91 -7.66 5.35
C GLY A 296 2.43 -7.86 6.77
N VAL A 297 2.79 -9.10 7.12
CA VAL A 297 3.22 -9.49 8.48
C VAL A 297 4.34 -8.60 9.02
N ARG A 298 5.33 -8.21 8.23
CA ARG A 298 6.48 -7.38 8.67
C ARG A 298 6.05 -5.98 9.08
N GLU A 299 5.28 -5.32 8.24
CA GLU A 299 4.72 -4.00 8.52
C GLU A 299 3.76 -4.08 9.70
N GLY A 300 2.94 -5.13 9.79
CA GLY A 300 2.05 -5.38 10.92
C GLY A 300 2.79 -5.59 12.24
N ALA A 301 3.86 -6.37 12.25
CA ALA A 301 4.70 -6.57 13.43
C ALA A 301 5.37 -5.25 13.88
N PHE A 302 5.84 -4.43 12.92
CA PHE A 302 6.38 -3.10 13.18
C PHE A 302 5.31 -2.16 13.76
N LEU A 303 4.13 -2.10 13.14
CA LEU A 303 3.02 -1.27 13.60
C LEU A 303 2.50 -1.70 14.98
N ASN A 304 2.37 -3.01 15.22
CA ASN A 304 1.98 -3.54 16.52
C ASN A 304 2.92 -3.08 17.65
N ASP A 305 4.21 -3.00 17.37
CA ASP A 305 5.18 -2.45 18.34
C ASP A 305 5.09 -0.94 18.45
N MET A 306 5.00 -0.24 17.32
CA MET A 306 4.96 1.21 17.27
C MET A 306 3.68 1.78 17.91
N LEU A 307 2.55 1.13 17.66
CA LEU A 307 1.21 1.58 18.07
C LEU A 307 0.66 0.85 19.31
N ARG A 308 1.53 0.16 20.09
CA ARG A 308 1.10 -0.65 21.24
C ARG A 308 0.28 0.12 22.30
N TYR A 309 0.47 1.44 22.38
CA TYR A 309 -0.30 2.33 23.28
C TYR A 309 -1.43 3.08 22.56
N HIS A 310 -1.71 2.74 21.33
CA HIS A 310 -2.73 3.36 20.48
C HIS A 310 -3.71 2.35 19.89
N HIS A 311 -3.89 1.20 20.57
CA HIS A 311 -4.76 0.11 20.13
C HIS A 311 -4.52 -0.34 18.67
N GLY A 312 -3.27 -0.25 18.21
CA GLY A 312 -2.89 -0.63 16.84
C GLY A 312 -3.37 0.32 15.74
N LYS A 313 -3.91 1.49 16.06
CA LYS A 313 -4.46 2.43 15.08
C LYS A 313 -3.64 3.72 15.00
N LEU A 314 -3.31 4.15 13.78
CA LEU A 314 -2.78 5.48 13.52
C LEU A 314 -3.88 6.53 13.76
N PRO A 315 -3.53 7.76 14.26
CA PRO A 315 -4.50 8.85 14.33
C PRO A 315 -5.08 9.16 12.94
N ASN A 316 -6.37 9.47 12.88
CA ASN A 316 -7.11 9.66 11.61
C ASN A 316 -6.57 10.80 10.74
N ASP A 317 -5.96 11.82 11.35
CA ASP A 317 -5.40 13.00 10.68
C ASP A 317 -3.94 12.84 10.26
N ILE A 318 -3.33 11.68 10.55
CA ILE A 318 -1.90 11.42 10.29
C ILE A 318 -1.73 10.29 9.28
N ASN A 319 -1.16 10.64 8.13
CA ASN A 319 -0.62 9.66 7.20
C ASN A 319 0.90 9.53 7.41
N PRO A 320 1.44 8.31 7.62
CA PRO A 320 2.86 8.10 7.93
C PRO A 320 3.80 8.49 6.81
N SER A 321 3.41 8.31 5.53
CA SER A 321 4.21 8.72 4.38
C SER A 321 4.30 10.24 4.27
N VAL A 322 3.16 10.94 4.36
CA VAL A 322 3.13 12.41 4.35
C VAL A 322 3.97 12.96 5.48
N ARG A 323 3.79 12.41 6.69
CA ARG A 323 4.56 12.85 7.87
C ARG A 323 6.05 12.62 7.70
N SER A 324 6.46 11.45 7.18
CA SER A 324 7.86 11.13 6.92
C SER A 324 8.48 12.08 5.91
N LEU A 325 7.78 12.38 4.81
CA LEU A 325 8.25 13.34 3.81
C LEU A 325 8.40 14.75 4.36
N GLN A 326 7.46 15.21 5.18
CA GLN A 326 7.57 16.49 5.86
C GLN A 326 8.78 16.52 6.80
N ASP A 327 8.97 15.49 7.62
CA ASP A 327 10.08 15.42 8.58
C ASP A 327 11.47 15.41 7.89
N ILE A 328 11.56 14.86 6.67
CA ILE A 328 12.82 14.75 5.92
C ILE A 328 13.12 16.02 5.10
N PHE A 329 12.11 16.57 4.43
CA PHE A 329 12.32 17.57 3.38
C PHE A 329 11.84 18.98 3.75
N LEU A 330 10.97 19.17 4.73
CA LEU A 330 10.49 20.51 5.08
C LEU A 330 11.34 21.15 6.17
N THR A 331 11.78 22.38 5.90
CA THR A 331 12.49 23.24 6.86
C THR A 331 11.54 24.15 7.62
N SER A 332 10.36 24.47 7.06
CA SER A 332 9.29 25.28 7.67
C SER A 332 7.93 24.74 7.27
N LEU A 333 7.00 24.69 8.23
CA LEU A 333 5.62 24.24 8.02
C LEU A 333 4.60 25.40 7.92
N ASP A 334 5.01 26.64 8.09
CA ASP A 334 4.09 27.79 8.21
C ASP A 334 3.31 28.02 6.93
N ASP A 335 3.97 28.02 5.79
CA ASP A 335 3.29 28.21 4.51
C ASP A 335 2.30 27.08 4.21
N SER A 336 2.66 25.83 4.52
CA SER A 336 1.79 24.68 4.27
C SER A 336 0.47 24.74 5.03
N LYS A 337 0.46 25.30 6.23
CA LYS A 337 -0.77 25.52 7.01
C LYS A 337 -1.67 26.57 6.36
N THR A 338 -1.09 27.68 5.90
CA THR A 338 -1.81 28.76 5.23
C THR A 338 -2.38 28.25 3.90
N ILE A 339 -1.59 27.57 3.08
CA ILE A 339 -2.03 26.96 1.82
C ILE A 339 -3.18 25.99 2.09
N SER A 340 -3.04 25.09 3.09
CA SER A 340 -4.08 24.13 3.45
C SER A 340 -5.40 24.81 3.89
N LYS A 341 -5.33 25.94 4.58
CA LYS A 341 -6.51 26.74 4.94
C LYS A 341 -7.17 27.34 3.71
N HIS A 342 -6.39 27.95 2.80
CA HIS A 342 -6.91 28.57 1.59
C HIS A 342 -7.50 27.53 0.63
N THR A 343 -6.83 26.40 0.42
CA THR A 343 -7.37 25.31 -0.41
C THR A 343 -8.71 24.79 0.12
N LYS A 344 -8.86 24.65 1.44
CA LYS A 344 -10.14 24.22 2.03
C LYS A 344 -11.25 25.26 1.81
N THR A 345 -10.92 26.55 2.00
CA THR A 345 -11.91 27.63 1.81
C THR A 345 -12.35 27.72 0.34
N LEU A 346 -11.40 27.75 -0.60
CA LEU A 346 -11.68 27.79 -2.03
C LEU A 346 -12.43 26.55 -2.51
N PHE A 347 -12.02 25.37 -2.04
CA PHE A 347 -12.73 24.13 -2.37
C PHE A 347 -14.19 24.18 -1.94
N ASN A 348 -14.48 24.60 -0.72
CA ASN A 348 -15.86 24.67 -0.23
C ASN A 348 -16.73 25.69 -1.01
N LEU A 349 -16.14 26.77 -1.52
CA LEU A 349 -16.85 27.73 -2.37
C LEU A 349 -17.13 27.20 -3.77
N LEU A 350 -16.23 26.36 -4.30
CA LEU A 350 -16.28 25.88 -5.69
C LEU A 350 -16.83 24.46 -5.81
N LYS A 351 -17.03 23.73 -4.69
CA LYS A 351 -17.44 22.33 -4.69
C LYS A 351 -18.74 22.09 -5.45
N GLU A 352 -19.82 22.74 -5.02
CA GLU A 352 -21.14 22.57 -5.63
C GLU A 352 -21.23 23.10 -7.08
N PRO A 353 -20.71 24.31 -7.39
CA PRO A 353 -20.75 24.84 -8.75
C PRO A 353 -20.00 24.03 -9.80
N TYR A 354 -18.99 23.24 -9.38
CA TYR A 354 -18.13 22.45 -10.27
C TYR A 354 -18.18 20.94 -9.97
N ASP A 355 -19.16 20.49 -9.22
CA ASP A 355 -19.41 19.06 -8.90
C ASP A 355 -18.15 18.32 -8.42
N LEU A 356 -17.44 18.94 -7.43
CA LEU A 356 -16.22 18.36 -6.88
C LEU A 356 -16.53 17.36 -5.77
N GLU A 357 -15.83 16.25 -5.75
CA GLU A 357 -15.96 15.20 -4.74
C GLU A 357 -15.13 15.49 -3.47
N ASP A 358 -15.55 14.97 -2.31
CA ASP A 358 -14.80 15.10 -1.04
C ASP A 358 -13.39 14.49 -1.10
N SER A 359 -13.19 13.47 -1.91
CA SER A 359 -11.89 12.86 -2.21
C SER A 359 -10.89 13.88 -2.78
N HIS A 360 -11.36 14.83 -3.59
CA HIS A 360 -10.57 15.90 -4.16
C HIS A 360 -10.01 16.86 -3.09
N LEU A 361 -10.79 17.13 -2.02
CA LEU A 361 -10.27 17.92 -0.90
C LEU A 361 -9.11 17.25 -0.20
N GLN A 362 -9.14 15.91 -0.05
CA GLN A 362 -8.05 15.17 0.57
C GLN A 362 -6.77 15.32 -0.26
N ALA A 363 -6.85 15.18 -1.59
CA ALA A 363 -5.71 15.36 -2.48
C ALA A 363 -5.11 16.77 -2.38
N LEU A 364 -5.96 17.82 -2.37
CA LEU A 364 -5.54 19.21 -2.18
C LEU A 364 -4.84 19.43 -0.82
N GLN A 365 -5.38 18.85 0.25
CA GLN A 365 -4.78 18.96 1.59
C GLN A 365 -3.41 18.28 1.69
N VAL A 366 -3.24 17.12 1.04
CA VAL A 366 -1.94 16.44 0.97
C VAL A 366 -0.96 17.23 0.11
N ALA A 367 -1.38 17.70 -1.06
CA ALA A 367 -0.55 18.56 -1.92
C ALA A 367 -0.09 19.82 -1.15
N SER A 368 -0.99 20.46 -0.38
CA SER A 368 -0.65 21.61 0.47
C SER A 368 0.43 21.29 1.51
N LYS A 369 0.35 20.12 2.14
CA LYS A 369 1.34 19.65 3.12
C LYS A 369 2.70 19.35 2.50
N LEU A 370 2.75 19.01 1.21
CA LEU A 370 3.95 18.59 0.48
C LEU A 370 4.45 19.63 -0.53
N TYR A 371 3.82 20.80 -0.59
CA TYR A 371 4.04 21.82 -1.62
C TYR A 371 5.53 22.09 -1.91
N ASN A 372 6.36 22.21 -0.90
CA ASN A 372 7.74 22.67 -1.06
C ASN A 372 8.82 21.60 -0.74
N ILE A 373 8.47 20.32 -0.69
CA ILE A 373 9.43 19.23 -0.37
C ILE A 373 10.54 19.10 -1.41
N GLY A 374 10.33 19.56 -2.63
CA GLY A 374 11.30 19.54 -3.72
C GLY A 374 12.30 20.70 -3.73
N ALA A 375 12.09 21.74 -2.89
CA ALA A 375 12.92 22.95 -2.91
C ALA A 375 14.39 22.70 -2.54
N ASN A 376 14.66 21.68 -1.71
CA ASN A 376 16.03 21.31 -1.33
C ASN A 376 16.86 20.72 -2.50
N PHE A 377 16.21 20.30 -3.58
CA PHE A 377 16.89 19.81 -4.79
C PHE A 377 17.16 20.93 -5.78
N ASN A 378 16.14 21.75 -6.08
CA ASN A 378 16.26 22.89 -6.97
C ASN A 378 15.08 23.84 -6.71
N PHE A 379 15.37 25.05 -6.27
CA PHE A 379 14.38 26.06 -5.97
C PHE A 379 13.48 26.39 -7.17
N TYR A 380 14.05 26.60 -8.36
CA TYR A 380 13.29 26.96 -9.58
C TYR A 380 12.45 25.81 -10.16
N GLN A 381 12.74 24.56 -9.79
CA GLN A 381 12.03 23.37 -10.22
C GLN A 381 11.36 22.65 -9.05
N ALA A 382 11.18 23.32 -7.91
CA ALA A 382 10.66 22.73 -6.68
C ALA A 382 9.35 21.98 -6.91
N HIS A 383 8.42 22.53 -7.69
CA HIS A 383 7.15 21.91 -8.03
C HIS A 383 7.29 20.55 -8.72
N LYS A 384 8.23 20.42 -9.68
CA LYS A 384 8.47 19.14 -10.37
C LYS A 384 9.10 18.10 -9.45
N HIS A 385 10.07 18.53 -8.62
CA HIS A 385 10.70 17.63 -7.65
C HIS A 385 9.69 17.22 -6.56
N SER A 386 8.83 18.13 -6.10
CA SER A 386 7.75 17.79 -5.16
C SER A 386 6.79 16.77 -5.76
N ALA A 387 6.39 16.94 -7.02
CA ALA A 387 5.53 16.01 -7.74
C ALA A 387 6.18 14.63 -7.87
N TYR A 388 7.44 14.57 -8.30
CA TYR A 388 8.18 13.32 -8.44
C TYR A 388 8.31 12.58 -7.10
N ILE A 389 8.73 13.30 -6.04
CA ILE A 389 8.86 12.72 -4.69
C ILE A 389 7.51 12.22 -4.20
N ALA A 390 6.44 13.00 -4.33
CA ALA A 390 5.10 12.60 -3.90
C ALA A 390 4.63 11.34 -4.63
N LEU A 391 4.76 11.28 -5.96
CA LEU A 391 4.35 10.14 -6.78
C LEU A 391 5.06 8.85 -6.34
N HIS A 392 6.37 8.93 -6.07
CA HIS A 392 7.19 7.74 -5.79
C HIS A 392 7.36 7.42 -4.30
N SER A 393 6.98 8.32 -3.38
CA SER A 393 7.22 8.14 -1.93
C SER A 393 5.97 8.18 -1.05
N LEU A 394 4.79 8.43 -1.59
CA LEU A 394 3.52 8.26 -0.87
C LEU A 394 3.13 6.78 -0.84
N HIS A 395 3.92 5.97 -0.14
CA HIS A 395 3.76 4.51 -0.15
C HIS A 395 2.51 4.02 0.57
N TYR A 396 2.01 4.75 1.57
CA TYR A 396 0.97 4.26 2.47
C TYR A 396 -0.26 5.17 2.48
N GLY A 397 -1.44 4.55 2.44
CA GLY A 397 -2.72 5.20 2.61
C GLY A 397 -3.24 5.97 1.40
N PHE A 398 -2.71 5.68 0.21
CA PHE A 398 -3.15 6.27 -1.05
C PHE A 398 -3.27 5.20 -2.14
N GLY A 399 -4.34 5.27 -2.93
CA GLY A 399 -4.47 4.55 -4.19
C GLY A 399 -3.67 5.21 -5.31
N HIS A 400 -3.55 4.55 -6.45
CA HIS A 400 -2.79 5.08 -7.59
C HIS A 400 -3.40 6.37 -8.14
N LYS A 401 -4.74 6.45 -8.21
CA LYS A 401 -5.47 7.66 -8.64
C LYS A 401 -5.16 8.86 -7.75
N GLU A 402 -5.25 8.67 -6.43
CA GLU A 402 -4.96 9.73 -5.46
C GLU A 402 -3.50 10.20 -5.54
N ARG A 403 -2.55 9.26 -5.61
CA ARG A 403 -1.11 9.58 -5.71
C ARG A 403 -0.82 10.38 -6.97
N TYR A 404 -1.38 9.98 -8.11
CA TYR A 404 -1.16 10.68 -9.36
C TYR A 404 -1.84 12.04 -9.38
N THR A 405 -3.04 12.18 -8.83
CA THR A 405 -3.73 13.47 -8.65
C THR A 405 -2.90 14.42 -7.79
N ILE A 406 -2.38 13.96 -6.63
CA ILE A 406 -1.53 14.78 -5.76
C ILE A 406 -0.26 15.24 -6.50
N ALA A 407 0.41 14.34 -7.21
CA ALA A 407 1.60 14.68 -7.98
C ALA A 407 1.31 15.69 -9.08
N THR A 408 0.20 15.53 -9.81
CA THR A 408 -0.25 16.45 -10.86
C THR A 408 -0.56 17.84 -10.31
N LEU A 409 -1.22 17.92 -9.15
CA LEU A 409 -1.48 19.20 -8.47
C LEU A 409 -0.17 19.89 -8.07
N LEU A 410 0.78 19.16 -7.48
CA LEU A 410 2.10 19.70 -7.13
C LEU A 410 2.86 20.22 -8.35
N GLU A 411 2.89 19.45 -9.44
CA GLU A 411 3.56 19.86 -10.67
C GLU A 411 2.94 21.13 -11.27
N SER A 412 1.62 21.23 -11.23
CA SER A 412 0.87 22.37 -11.80
C SER A 412 0.77 23.59 -10.89
N SER A 413 1.39 23.58 -9.71
CA SER A 413 1.30 24.71 -8.74
C SER A 413 1.85 26.03 -9.26
N HIS A 414 2.77 26.01 -10.22
CA HIS A 414 3.30 27.18 -10.93
C HIS A 414 2.65 27.31 -12.32
N LYS A 415 2.97 28.26 -13.11
CA LYS A 415 2.42 28.73 -14.40
C LYS A 415 1.94 27.67 -15.44
N LYS A 416 2.12 26.37 -15.21
CA LYS A 416 1.77 25.31 -16.16
C LYS A 416 0.51 24.57 -15.77
N ARG A 417 -0.33 24.28 -16.77
CA ARG A 417 -1.48 23.40 -16.65
C ARG A 417 -1.04 21.96 -16.45
N PRO A 418 -1.87 21.13 -15.79
CA PRO A 418 -1.61 19.69 -15.75
C PRO A 418 -1.41 19.14 -17.16
N LYS A 419 -0.29 18.50 -17.41
CA LYS A 419 -0.06 17.80 -18.68
C LYS A 419 -0.43 16.33 -18.50
N ILE A 420 -1.43 15.89 -19.24
CA ILE A 420 -1.74 14.47 -19.37
C ILE A 420 -0.70 13.88 -20.32
N ILE A 421 0.14 12.96 -19.81
CA ILE A 421 1.31 12.45 -20.54
C ILE A 421 0.96 11.30 -21.46
N THR A 422 -0.03 10.44 -21.08
CA THR A 422 -0.50 9.31 -21.88
C THR A 422 -1.97 8.99 -21.57
N GLN A 423 -2.65 8.32 -22.49
CA GLN A 423 -4.06 7.90 -22.33
C GLN A 423 -4.25 6.96 -21.12
N THR A 424 -3.26 6.10 -20.84
CA THR A 424 -3.26 5.22 -19.66
C THR A 424 -3.21 5.98 -18.34
N LEU A 425 -2.58 7.16 -18.30
CA LEU A 425 -2.53 8.03 -17.12
C LEU A 425 -3.79 8.89 -16.98
N GLU A 426 -4.49 9.16 -18.08
CA GLU A 426 -5.74 9.94 -18.06
C GLU A 426 -6.81 9.27 -17.21
N ASN A 427 -6.93 7.94 -17.28
CA ASN A 427 -7.88 7.15 -16.50
C ASN A 427 -7.60 7.17 -14.96
N LEU A 428 -6.41 7.62 -14.57
CA LEU A 428 -6.00 7.77 -13.17
C LEU A 428 -6.23 9.17 -12.62
N LEU A 429 -6.68 10.11 -13.43
CA LEU A 429 -6.96 11.49 -13.02
C LEU A 429 -8.46 11.71 -12.85
N PRO A 430 -8.86 12.74 -12.08
CA PRO A 430 -10.22 13.26 -12.10
C PRO A 430 -10.62 13.68 -13.52
N GLN A 431 -11.92 13.78 -13.77
CA GLN A 431 -12.42 14.35 -15.03
C GLN A 431 -11.74 15.67 -15.34
N HIS A 432 -11.55 15.96 -16.63
CA HIS A 432 -10.75 17.10 -17.10
C HIS A 432 -11.14 18.41 -16.41
N ASP A 433 -12.43 18.74 -16.37
CA ASP A 433 -12.93 20.00 -15.78
C ASP A 433 -12.66 20.06 -14.27
N ALA A 434 -12.89 18.96 -13.55
CA ALA A 434 -12.59 18.88 -12.13
C ALA A 434 -11.09 19.08 -11.86
N LEU A 435 -10.21 18.38 -12.61
CA LEU A 435 -8.75 18.49 -12.45
C LEU A 435 -8.27 19.92 -12.68
N GLN A 436 -8.85 20.61 -13.64
CA GLN A 436 -8.50 21.98 -13.93
C GLN A 436 -8.88 22.92 -12.76
N ILE A 437 -10.11 22.82 -12.25
CA ILE A 437 -10.55 23.61 -11.08
C ILE A 437 -9.69 23.29 -9.85
N LEU A 438 -9.35 22.03 -9.60
CA LEU A 438 -8.44 21.64 -8.51
C LEU A 438 -7.05 22.26 -8.67
N SER A 439 -6.52 22.26 -9.89
CA SER A 439 -5.25 22.88 -10.22
C SER A 439 -5.29 24.41 -9.99
N PHE A 440 -6.40 25.05 -10.37
CA PHE A 440 -6.64 26.47 -10.10
C PHE A 440 -6.68 26.76 -8.60
N ILE A 441 -7.50 26.01 -7.83
CA ILE A 441 -7.60 26.15 -6.36
C ILE A 441 -6.22 26.04 -5.72
N PHE A 442 -5.45 25.02 -6.12
CA PHE A 442 -4.13 24.77 -5.54
C PHE A 442 -3.12 25.88 -5.88
N ALA A 443 -3.01 26.26 -7.15
CA ALA A 443 -2.09 27.32 -7.58
C ALA A 443 -2.42 28.68 -6.96
N LEU A 444 -3.71 29.01 -6.85
CA LEU A 444 -4.17 30.23 -6.18
C LEU A 444 -3.83 30.20 -4.68
N SER A 445 -4.07 29.06 -4.02
CA SER A 445 -3.72 28.90 -2.61
C SER A 445 -2.21 29.03 -2.35
N VAL A 446 -1.37 28.53 -3.26
CA VAL A 446 0.09 28.70 -3.20
C VAL A 446 0.50 30.15 -3.41
N ALA A 447 -0.10 30.86 -4.37
CA ALA A 447 0.16 32.28 -4.59
C ALA A 447 -0.20 33.12 -3.36
N LEU A 448 -1.27 32.76 -2.66
CA LEU A 448 -1.75 33.42 -1.44
C LEU A 448 -1.05 32.93 -0.15
N ALA A 449 0.00 32.09 -0.25
CA ALA A 449 0.60 31.44 0.92
C ALA A 449 1.11 32.40 2.03
N LYS A 450 1.50 33.60 1.67
CA LYS A 450 1.97 34.64 2.61
C LYS A 450 0.84 35.47 3.20
N GLU A 451 -0.34 35.43 2.63
CA GLU A 451 -1.50 36.18 3.07
C GLU A 451 -2.31 35.37 4.09
N LYS A 452 -2.25 35.78 5.35
CA LYS A 452 -2.99 35.10 6.43
C LYS A 452 -4.47 35.47 6.48
N LYS A 453 -4.82 36.68 6.00
CA LYS A 453 -6.19 37.22 5.99
C LYS A 453 -6.57 37.56 4.57
N ILE A 454 -7.50 36.82 4.01
CA ILE A 454 -8.10 37.07 2.70
C ILE A 454 -9.62 37.00 2.87
N ALA A 455 -10.36 37.85 2.16
CA ALA A 455 -11.80 37.70 2.00
C ALA A 455 -12.05 37.10 0.61
N LEU A 456 -12.84 36.03 0.58
CA LEU A 456 -13.20 35.30 -0.63
C LEU A 456 -14.73 35.32 -0.75
N GLU A 457 -15.23 35.64 -1.91
CA GLU A 457 -16.65 35.59 -2.23
C GLU A 457 -16.83 34.96 -3.61
N PHE A 458 -17.83 34.12 -3.77
CA PHE A 458 -18.18 33.50 -5.05
C PHE A 458 -19.65 33.76 -5.34
N ARG A 459 -19.92 34.49 -6.42
CA ARG A 459 -21.29 34.80 -6.90
C ARG A 459 -21.32 34.79 -8.43
N ASP A 460 -22.38 34.27 -9.00
CA ASP A 460 -22.61 34.25 -10.45
C ASP A 460 -21.39 33.78 -11.25
N TYR A 461 -20.81 32.65 -10.83
CA TYR A 461 -19.57 32.10 -11.38
C TYR A 461 -18.36 33.06 -11.35
N THR A 462 -18.37 34.05 -10.49
CA THR A 462 -17.26 35.00 -10.31
C THR A 462 -16.67 34.86 -8.91
N LEU A 463 -15.38 34.55 -8.83
CA LEU A 463 -14.59 34.51 -7.59
C LEU A 463 -13.97 35.89 -7.36
N SER A 464 -14.37 36.56 -6.29
CA SER A 464 -13.80 37.84 -5.84
C SER A 464 -12.85 37.61 -4.68
N ILE A 465 -11.65 38.16 -4.77
CA ILE A 465 -10.63 38.10 -3.72
C ILE A 465 -10.30 39.50 -3.27
N SER A 466 -10.42 39.77 -1.97
CA SER A 466 -9.99 41.02 -1.35
C SER A 466 -8.70 40.83 -0.58
N ILE A 467 -7.65 41.59 -0.92
CA ILE A 467 -6.28 41.51 -0.39
C ILE A 467 -5.65 42.85 -0.14
N HIS A 468 -4.71 42.94 0.82
CA HIS A 468 -4.06 44.19 1.22
C HIS A 468 -2.76 44.54 0.46
N ALA A 469 -2.24 43.67 -0.42
CA ALA A 469 -0.90 43.84 -0.98
C ALA A 469 -0.83 43.96 -2.52
N LEU A 470 -0.46 45.12 -3.04
CA LEU A 470 -0.26 45.41 -4.45
C LEU A 470 0.69 44.44 -5.21
N PRO A 471 1.87 44.03 -4.66
CA PRO A 471 2.76 43.10 -5.36
C PRO A 471 2.14 41.74 -5.67
N LEU A 472 1.15 41.33 -4.87
CA LEU A 472 0.46 40.06 -5.02
C LEU A 472 -0.51 40.06 -6.21
N GLN A 473 -1.07 41.20 -6.56
CA GLN A 473 -1.99 41.34 -7.71
C GLN A 473 -1.32 40.89 -9.02
N GLN A 474 -0.06 41.22 -9.23
CA GLN A 474 0.65 40.80 -10.43
C GLN A 474 0.88 39.30 -10.47
N ALA A 475 1.32 38.72 -9.34
CA ALA A 475 1.51 37.26 -9.23
C ALA A 475 0.18 36.50 -9.45
N LEU A 476 -0.92 37.00 -8.92
CA LEU A 476 -2.25 36.44 -9.16
C LEU A 476 -2.68 36.53 -10.62
N LYS A 477 -2.45 37.66 -11.29
CA LYS A 477 -2.72 37.85 -12.73
C LYS A 477 -1.89 36.85 -13.56
N GLU A 478 -0.59 36.68 -13.27
CA GLU A 478 0.26 35.76 -14.00
C GLU A 478 -0.13 34.29 -13.84
N ILE A 479 -0.67 33.91 -12.68
CA ILE A 479 -1.10 32.51 -12.39
C ILE A 479 -2.53 32.27 -12.87
N VAL A 480 -3.42 33.24 -12.70
CA VAL A 480 -4.85 33.07 -12.88
C VAL A 480 -5.26 33.29 -14.32
N LEU A 481 -4.84 34.41 -14.96
CA LEU A 481 -5.27 34.75 -16.32
C LEU A 481 -5.03 33.63 -17.35
N PRO A 482 -3.83 32.99 -17.41
CA PRO A 482 -3.59 31.92 -18.38
C PRO A 482 -4.46 30.67 -18.16
N ARG A 483 -5.05 30.55 -16.98
CA ARG A 483 -5.95 29.44 -16.64
C ARG A 483 -7.42 29.75 -16.90
N LEU A 484 -7.80 31.01 -16.74
CA LEU A 484 -9.19 31.47 -16.97
C LEU A 484 -9.57 31.52 -18.45
N GLU A 485 -8.61 31.69 -19.37
CA GLU A 485 -8.88 31.64 -20.81
C GLU A 485 -9.52 30.33 -21.26
N GLU A 486 -9.29 29.26 -20.52
CA GLU A 486 -9.89 27.92 -20.78
C GLU A 486 -11.16 27.66 -19.95
N TYR A 487 -11.48 28.54 -18.98
CA TYR A 487 -12.68 28.44 -18.16
C TYR A 487 -13.66 29.59 -18.44
N PRO A 488 -14.40 29.53 -19.55
CA PRO A 488 -15.34 30.61 -19.89
C PRO A 488 -16.46 30.84 -18.85
N ARG A 489 -16.53 29.96 -17.83
CA ARG A 489 -17.50 30.03 -16.75
C ARG A 489 -16.96 30.55 -15.43
N LEU A 490 -15.65 30.81 -15.28
CA LEU A 490 -15.09 31.33 -14.03
C LEU A 490 -14.58 32.76 -14.21
N GLY A 491 -15.34 33.73 -13.69
CA GLY A 491 -14.90 35.11 -13.54
C GLY A 491 -13.94 35.25 -12.35
N PHE A 492 -13.00 36.18 -12.43
CA PHE A 492 -12.05 36.42 -11.34
C PHE A 492 -11.81 37.93 -11.14
N ILE A 493 -12.04 38.41 -9.92
CA ILE A 493 -11.88 39.82 -9.54
C ILE A 493 -10.95 39.91 -8.33
N VAL A 494 -9.97 40.80 -8.39
CA VAL A 494 -9.10 41.14 -7.26
C VAL A 494 -9.43 42.54 -6.80
N ASN A 495 -9.92 42.68 -5.57
CA ASN A 495 -10.19 43.91 -4.90
C ASN A 495 -9.07 44.28 -3.93
N GLU A 496 -8.71 45.53 -3.87
CA GLU A 496 -7.78 46.05 -2.87
C GLU A 496 -8.60 46.54 -1.66
N ILE A 497 -8.15 46.12 -0.44
CA ILE A 497 -8.74 46.56 0.83
C ILE A 497 -7.86 47.65 1.45
#